data_1a7aae6924564656adb64d65ee55de77
#
_entry.id   1a7aae6924564656adb64d65ee55de77
#
_cell.length_a   1.000
_cell.length_b   1.000
_cell.length_c   1.000
_cell.angle_alpha   90.00
_cell.angle_beta   90.00
_cell.angle_gamma   90.00
#
_symmetry.space_group_name_H-M   'P 1'
#
loop_
_entity.id
_entity.type
_entity.pdbx_description
1 polymer ?
#
loop_
_entity_poly.entity_id
_entity_poly.type
_entity_poly.pdbx_seq_one_letter_code
_entity_poly.pdbx_strand_id
1 'polypeptide(L)'
;MIETRFAIPDDLPNVIDLDSQITTIKKIDYWQDTFGRFVGKKGRYFLIAENRNGGETEIPLVGFIVGEIRAWEFGSQPCGWVLTILVKPEYQGRGIGEQLFEAICKSMKDDDVQTVRTMIAREDNLNMSFFRSQGMMAGPFIELEMSVD
;
A
#
# COMPACT_ATOMS: atom_id res chain seq x y z
N MET A 1 9.81 12.44 13.38
CA MET A 1 8.98 11.30 13.78
C MET A 1 8.05 10.92 12.65
N ILE A 2 8.04 9.64 12.31
CA ILE A 2 7.17 9.15 11.24
C ILE A 2 5.87 8.63 11.85
N GLU A 3 4.76 9.08 11.33
CA GLU A 3 3.43 8.63 11.75
C GLU A 3 2.65 8.09 10.57
N THR A 4 1.91 7.01 10.80
CA THR A 4 0.98 6.44 9.81
C THR A 4 -0.45 6.80 10.19
N ARG A 5 -1.26 7.06 9.19
CA ARG A 5 -2.70 7.32 9.37
C ARG A 5 -3.46 6.96 8.09
N PHE A 6 -4.77 6.88 8.19
CA PHE A 6 -5.59 6.73 6.99
C PHE A 6 -5.53 8.00 6.15
N ALA A 7 -5.53 7.82 4.83
CA ALA A 7 -5.56 8.93 3.89
C ALA A 7 -6.89 9.67 3.97
N ILE A 8 -6.84 10.96 3.73
CA ILE A 8 -8.01 11.83 3.56
C ILE A 8 -7.96 12.42 2.15
N PRO A 9 -9.08 12.98 1.64
CA PRO A 9 -9.07 13.51 0.27
C PRO A 9 -7.97 14.53 -0.01
N ASP A 10 -7.59 15.31 0.98
CA ASP A 10 -6.54 16.33 0.85
C ASP A 10 -5.15 15.76 0.56
N ASP A 11 -4.97 14.45 0.77
CA ASP A 11 -3.68 13.79 0.50
C ASP A 11 -3.44 13.52 -0.98
N LEU A 12 -4.47 13.62 -1.81
CA LEU A 12 -4.39 13.23 -3.22
C LEU A 12 -3.23 13.88 -3.99
N PRO A 13 -3.03 15.21 -3.92
CA PRO A 13 -1.91 15.81 -4.67
C PRO A 13 -0.55 15.26 -4.26
N ASN A 14 -0.36 15.02 -2.97
CA ASN A 14 0.92 14.52 -2.46
C ASN A 14 1.17 13.07 -2.87
N VAL A 15 0.12 12.26 -2.95
CA VAL A 15 0.23 10.87 -3.45
C VAL A 15 0.60 10.87 -4.94
N ILE A 16 -0.05 11.71 -5.74
CA ILE A 16 0.26 11.84 -7.16
C ILE A 16 1.72 12.24 -7.35
N ASP A 17 2.18 13.22 -6.57
CA ASP A 17 3.56 13.70 -6.67
C ASP A 17 4.57 12.63 -6.27
N LEU A 18 4.32 11.92 -5.17
CA LEU A 18 5.23 10.86 -4.72
C LEU A 18 5.31 9.73 -5.76
N ASP A 19 4.18 9.26 -6.24
CA ASP A 19 4.16 8.22 -7.28
C ASP A 19 4.92 8.66 -8.53
N SER A 20 4.73 9.90 -8.98
CA SER A 20 5.39 10.41 -10.17
C SER A 20 6.91 10.55 -10.00
N GLN A 21 7.38 10.82 -8.79
CA GLN A 21 8.83 10.84 -8.50
C GLN A 21 9.47 9.47 -8.69
N ILE A 22 8.74 8.41 -8.40
CA ILE A 22 9.26 7.04 -8.45
C ILE A 22 9.03 6.43 -9.84
N THR A 23 7.82 6.56 -10.38
CA THR A 23 7.43 5.91 -11.63
C THR A 23 7.62 6.77 -12.87
N THR A 24 7.92 8.06 -12.70
CA THR A 24 8.10 9.07 -13.75
C THR A 24 6.84 9.37 -14.58
N ILE A 25 5.70 8.82 -14.19
CA ILE A 25 4.41 9.04 -14.86
C ILE A 25 3.45 9.68 -13.88
N LYS A 26 2.83 10.79 -14.31
CA LYS A 26 1.84 11.49 -13.48
C LYS A 26 0.45 10.96 -13.77
N LYS A 27 -0.05 10.08 -12.92
CA LYS A 27 -1.30 9.32 -13.12
C LYS A 27 -2.46 9.98 -12.41
N ILE A 28 -2.85 11.18 -12.85
CA ILE A 28 -3.88 11.98 -12.18
C ILE A 28 -5.21 11.25 -12.11
N ASP A 29 -5.72 10.80 -13.26
CA ASP A 29 -7.04 10.15 -13.33
C ASP A 29 -7.08 8.85 -12.53
N TYR A 30 -5.99 8.08 -12.58
CA TYR A 30 -5.88 6.83 -11.83
C TYR A 30 -5.99 7.09 -10.33
N TRP A 31 -5.26 8.06 -9.80
CA TRP A 31 -5.28 8.35 -8.37
C TRP A 31 -6.56 9.02 -7.91
N GLN A 32 -7.16 9.87 -8.75
CA GLN A 32 -8.49 10.44 -8.44
C GLN A 32 -9.52 9.33 -8.30
N ASP A 33 -9.55 8.38 -9.23
CA ASP A 33 -10.45 7.25 -9.18
C ASP A 33 -10.19 6.36 -7.96
N THR A 34 -8.92 6.05 -7.71
CA THR A 34 -8.53 5.20 -6.58
C THR A 34 -8.91 5.85 -5.24
N PHE A 35 -8.69 7.15 -5.09
CA PHE A 35 -9.10 7.86 -3.88
C PHE A 35 -10.61 7.78 -3.67
N GLY A 36 -11.38 7.96 -4.74
CA GLY A 36 -12.85 7.86 -4.67
C GLY A 36 -13.33 6.49 -4.26
N ARG A 37 -12.62 5.44 -4.64
CA ARG A 37 -13.01 4.06 -4.33
C ARG A 37 -12.46 3.54 -3.01
N PHE A 38 -11.36 4.10 -2.50
CA PHE A 38 -10.65 3.52 -1.35
C PHE A 38 -10.72 4.38 -0.09
N VAL A 39 -10.64 5.71 -0.22
CA VAL A 39 -10.54 6.57 0.95
C VAL A 39 -11.85 6.62 1.71
N GLY A 40 -11.82 6.25 3.00
CA GLY A 40 -13.00 6.24 3.84
C GLY A 40 -14.00 5.12 3.52
N LYS A 41 -13.62 4.10 2.76
CA LYS A 41 -14.52 3.02 2.36
C LYS A 41 -14.25 1.75 3.16
N LYS A 42 -15.31 1.10 3.60
CA LYS A 42 -15.22 -0.16 4.33
C LYS A 42 -14.58 -1.24 3.45
N GLY A 43 -13.65 -2.00 4.03
CA GLY A 43 -12.95 -3.08 3.30
C GLY A 43 -11.89 -2.58 2.34
N ARG A 44 -11.62 -1.29 2.35
CA ARG A 44 -10.58 -0.66 1.54
C ARG A 44 -9.65 0.12 2.46
N TYR A 45 -8.37 0.07 2.16
CA TYR A 45 -7.34 0.63 3.04
C TYR A 45 -6.39 1.49 2.21
N PHE A 46 -6.28 2.74 2.60
CA PHE A 46 -5.32 3.65 2.04
C PHE A 46 -4.67 4.38 3.21
N LEU A 47 -3.44 4.00 3.54
CA LEU A 47 -2.71 4.59 4.65
C LEU A 47 -1.53 5.37 4.12
N ILE A 48 -1.23 6.49 4.77
CA ILE A 48 -0.06 7.30 4.45
C ILE A 48 0.89 7.33 5.64
N ALA A 49 2.16 7.56 5.35
CA ALA A 49 3.17 7.88 6.34
C ALA A 49 3.62 9.31 6.13
N GLU A 50 3.70 10.05 7.22
CA GLU A 50 4.14 11.44 7.18
C GLU A 50 5.23 11.69 8.20
N ASN A 51 6.10 12.65 7.90
CA ASN A 51 7.18 13.03 8.80
C ASN A 51 6.74 14.25 9.62
N ARG A 52 6.46 14.02 10.90
CA ARG A 52 6.04 15.06 11.82
C ARG A 52 7.20 15.56 12.67
N ASN A 53 8.15 16.21 12.03
CA ASN A 53 9.18 16.93 12.76
C ASN A 53 8.63 18.27 13.24
N GLY A 54 8.73 18.55 14.53
CA GLY A 54 8.22 19.77 15.09
C GLY A 54 8.81 21.02 14.42
N GLY A 55 7.97 22.01 14.13
CA GLY A 55 8.37 23.30 13.61
C GLY A 55 8.25 23.50 12.10
N GLU A 56 7.86 22.50 11.34
CA GLU A 56 7.59 22.65 9.91
C GLU A 56 6.14 23.05 9.68
N THR A 57 5.91 23.98 8.75
CA THR A 57 4.58 24.43 8.37
C THR A 57 3.88 23.41 7.47
N GLU A 58 4.64 22.59 6.76
CA GLU A 58 4.13 21.50 5.95
C GLU A 58 4.65 20.19 6.49
N ILE A 59 3.75 19.20 6.55
CA ILE A 59 4.11 17.84 6.97
C ILE A 59 4.26 17.00 5.72
N PRO A 60 5.50 16.61 5.35
CA PRO A 60 5.70 15.86 4.12
C PRO A 60 5.14 14.46 4.22
N LEU A 61 4.43 14.05 3.18
CA LEU A 61 4.01 12.67 2.95
C LEU A 61 5.22 11.92 2.41
N VAL A 62 5.64 10.86 3.11
CA VAL A 62 6.87 10.15 2.78
C VAL A 62 6.63 8.72 2.29
N GLY A 63 5.39 8.25 2.33
CA GLY A 63 5.05 6.93 1.83
C GLY A 63 3.56 6.66 1.92
N PHE A 64 3.11 5.59 1.25
CA PHE A 64 1.73 5.13 1.37
C PHE A 64 1.64 3.65 1.04
N ILE A 65 0.55 3.04 1.50
CA ILE A 65 0.22 1.65 1.20
C ILE A 65 -1.29 1.55 0.92
N VAL A 66 -1.65 0.74 -0.06
CA VAL A 66 -3.04 0.55 -0.49
C VAL A 66 -3.36 -0.93 -0.46
N GLY A 67 -4.51 -1.27 0.08
CA GLY A 67 -4.98 -2.65 0.11
C GLY A 67 -6.49 -2.73 0.17
N GLU A 68 -6.99 -3.96 0.05
CA GLU A 68 -8.43 -4.22 0.12
C GLU A 68 -8.69 -5.62 0.66
N ILE A 69 -9.91 -5.83 1.14
CA ILE A 69 -10.38 -7.16 1.49
C ILE A 69 -11.04 -7.78 0.27
N ARG A 70 -10.66 -9.01 -0.03
CA ARG A 70 -11.33 -9.88 -1.03
C ARG A 70 -11.93 -11.07 -0.32
N ALA A 71 -13.10 -11.48 -0.77
CA ALA A 71 -13.86 -12.50 -0.06
C ALA A 71 -14.40 -13.54 -1.03
N TRP A 72 -14.21 -14.80 -0.63
CA TRP A 72 -14.85 -15.98 -1.23
C TRP A 72 -14.46 -16.29 -2.66
N GLU A 73 -13.43 -15.64 -3.20
CA GLU A 73 -12.91 -15.96 -4.54
C GLU A 73 -12.40 -17.41 -4.53
N PHE A 74 -12.93 -18.24 -5.43
CA PHE A 74 -12.58 -19.67 -5.54
C PHE A 74 -12.64 -20.39 -4.18
N GLY A 75 -13.63 -20.07 -3.35
CA GLY A 75 -13.80 -20.70 -2.03
C GLY A 75 -12.85 -20.22 -0.95
N SER A 76 -12.05 -19.19 -1.26
CA SER A 76 -11.11 -18.61 -0.28
C SER A 76 -11.87 -17.84 0.80
N GLN A 77 -11.45 -18.00 2.06
CA GLN A 77 -11.91 -17.15 3.15
C GLN A 77 -11.56 -15.68 2.84
N PRO A 78 -12.26 -14.72 3.46
CA PRO A 78 -11.87 -13.31 3.32
C PRO A 78 -10.40 -13.12 3.64
N CYS A 79 -9.69 -12.41 2.77
CA CYS A 79 -8.27 -12.14 2.91
C CYS A 79 -7.98 -10.70 2.52
N GLY A 80 -6.88 -10.17 3.04
CA GLY A 80 -6.40 -8.85 2.65
C GLY A 80 -5.45 -8.97 1.47
N TRP A 81 -5.51 -8.00 0.58
CA TRP A 81 -4.57 -7.86 -0.53
C TRP A 81 -3.89 -6.52 -0.44
N VAL A 82 -2.56 -6.54 -0.42
CA VAL A 82 -1.76 -5.32 -0.57
C VAL A 82 -1.58 -5.09 -2.07
N LEU A 83 -2.06 -3.94 -2.54
CA LEU A 83 -2.05 -3.60 -3.97
C LEU A 83 -0.81 -2.84 -4.37
N THR A 84 -0.32 -1.95 -3.50
CA THR A 84 0.92 -1.20 -3.74
C THR A 84 1.45 -0.64 -2.43
N ILE A 85 2.75 -0.41 -2.41
CA ILE A 85 3.45 0.28 -1.32
C ILE A 85 4.57 1.11 -1.93
N LEU A 86 4.63 2.38 -1.57
CA LEU A 86 5.70 3.28 -2.02
C LEU A 86 6.26 4.06 -0.84
N VAL A 87 7.58 4.21 -0.84
CA VAL A 87 8.30 5.03 0.14
C VAL A 87 9.19 5.99 -0.63
N LYS A 88 9.17 7.25 -0.23
CA LYS A 88 9.98 8.28 -0.86
C LYS A 88 11.47 7.87 -0.83
N PRO A 89 12.18 7.97 -1.97
CA PRO A 89 13.57 7.45 -2.04
C PRO A 89 14.49 7.97 -0.95
N GLU A 90 14.38 9.25 -0.57
CA GLU A 90 15.21 9.84 0.47
C GLU A 90 14.94 9.27 1.86
N TYR A 91 13.80 8.60 2.03
CA TYR A 91 13.38 8.01 3.30
C TYR A 91 13.51 6.50 3.34
N GLN A 92 13.99 5.87 2.29
CA GLN A 92 14.19 4.42 2.28
C GLN A 92 15.26 4.01 3.29
N GLY A 93 15.15 2.79 3.81
CA GLY A 93 16.08 2.27 4.81
C GLY A 93 15.81 2.75 6.23
N ARG A 94 14.69 3.42 6.50
CA ARG A 94 14.34 3.95 7.82
C ARG A 94 13.16 3.23 8.47
N GLY A 95 12.74 2.08 7.92
CA GLY A 95 11.65 1.30 8.49
C GLY A 95 10.24 1.82 8.17
N ILE A 96 10.09 2.76 7.23
CA ILE A 96 8.79 3.33 6.89
C ILE A 96 7.89 2.31 6.21
N GLY A 97 8.45 1.53 5.28
CA GLY A 97 7.71 0.45 4.63
C GLY A 97 7.18 -0.56 5.64
N GLU A 98 8.01 -0.93 6.61
CA GLU A 98 7.61 -1.82 7.70
C GLU A 98 6.47 -1.23 8.53
N GLN A 99 6.55 0.05 8.89
CA GLN A 99 5.49 0.72 9.64
C GLN A 99 4.17 0.73 8.86
N LEU A 100 4.22 1.03 7.56
CA LEU A 100 3.03 1.02 6.70
C LEU A 100 2.43 -0.38 6.61
N PHE A 101 3.27 -1.38 6.41
CA PHE A 101 2.82 -2.77 6.30
C PHE A 101 2.19 -3.25 7.62
N GLU A 102 2.83 -2.98 8.74
CA GLU A 102 2.28 -3.32 10.05
C GLU A 102 0.94 -2.64 10.31
N ALA A 103 0.82 -1.37 9.92
CA ALA A 103 -0.41 -0.60 10.11
C ALA A 103 -1.58 -1.18 9.31
N ILE A 104 -1.34 -1.54 8.04
CA ILE A 104 -2.42 -2.10 7.21
C ILE A 104 -2.79 -3.50 7.69
N CYS A 105 -1.82 -4.32 8.07
CA CYS A 105 -2.08 -5.65 8.61
C CYS A 105 -2.89 -5.58 9.89
N LYS A 106 -2.57 -4.63 10.77
CA LYS A 106 -3.34 -4.42 12.00
C LYS A 106 -4.78 -4.01 11.69
N SER A 107 -4.97 -3.10 10.75
CA SER A 107 -6.31 -2.67 10.34
C SER A 107 -7.12 -3.82 9.76
N MET A 108 -6.51 -4.65 8.92
CA MET A 108 -7.15 -5.83 8.35
C MET A 108 -7.50 -6.86 9.43
N LYS A 109 -6.60 -7.09 10.37
CA LYS A 109 -6.84 -8.01 11.50
C LYS A 109 -8.00 -7.52 12.35
N ASP A 110 -8.10 -6.23 12.60
CA ASP A 110 -9.22 -5.65 13.35
C ASP A 110 -10.56 -5.86 12.62
N ASP A 111 -10.52 -6.06 11.31
CA ASP A 111 -11.69 -6.36 10.47
C ASP A 111 -11.85 -7.87 10.22
N ASP A 112 -11.28 -8.71 11.10
CA ASP A 112 -11.40 -10.18 11.09
C ASP A 112 -10.73 -10.87 9.91
N VAL A 113 -9.74 -10.24 9.29
CA VAL A 113 -8.93 -10.86 8.24
C VAL A 113 -7.73 -11.55 8.87
N GLN A 114 -7.49 -12.80 8.49
CA GLN A 114 -6.41 -13.62 9.06
C GLN A 114 -5.25 -13.87 8.08
N THR A 115 -5.45 -13.58 6.80
CA THR A 115 -4.44 -13.81 5.77
C THR A 115 -4.27 -12.55 4.94
N VAL A 116 -3.02 -12.16 4.71
CA VAL A 116 -2.68 -11.02 3.86
C VAL A 116 -1.85 -11.53 2.69
N ARG A 117 -2.20 -11.10 1.49
CA ARG A 117 -1.56 -11.52 0.23
C ARG A 117 -1.11 -10.31 -0.56
N THR A 118 -0.18 -10.55 -1.45
CA THR A 118 0.23 -9.55 -2.44
C THR A 118 0.70 -10.26 -3.70
N MET A 119 0.92 -9.52 -4.76
CA MET A 119 1.45 -10.04 -6.01
C MET A 119 2.60 -9.14 -6.46
N ILE A 120 3.73 -9.74 -6.77
CA ILE A 120 4.92 -9.03 -7.23
C ILE A 120 5.52 -9.75 -8.43
N ALA A 121 6.19 -9.00 -9.29
CA ALA A 121 6.92 -9.58 -10.40
C ALA A 121 8.08 -10.44 -9.87
N ARG A 122 8.38 -11.54 -10.55
CA ARG A 122 9.45 -12.46 -10.12
C ARG A 122 10.81 -11.78 -10.08
N GLU A 123 11.04 -10.83 -10.97
CA GLU A 123 12.30 -10.10 -11.09
C GLU A 123 12.42 -8.95 -10.07
N ASP A 124 11.34 -8.62 -9.38
CA ASP A 124 11.32 -7.53 -8.42
C ASP A 124 11.93 -7.97 -7.10
N ASN A 125 13.27 -8.06 -7.08
CA ASN A 125 14.01 -8.56 -5.93
C ASN A 125 13.86 -7.64 -4.70
N LEU A 126 13.69 -6.35 -4.93
CA LEU A 126 13.60 -5.38 -3.85
C LEU A 126 12.31 -5.57 -3.05
N ASN A 127 11.17 -5.61 -3.74
CA ASN A 127 9.88 -5.87 -3.08
C ASN A 127 9.80 -7.30 -2.55
N MET A 128 10.36 -8.28 -3.27
CA MET A 128 10.40 -9.65 -2.78
C MET A 128 11.13 -9.74 -1.44
N SER A 129 12.31 -9.13 -1.34
CA SER A 129 13.08 -9.11 -0.09
C SER A 129 12.32 -8.40 1.02
N PHE A 130 11.67 -7.28 0.70
CA PHE A 130 10.88 -6.54 1.68
C PHE A 130 9.76 -7.40 2.24
N PHE A 131 8.92 -7.99 1.39
CA PHE A 131 7.78 -8.77 1.88
C PHE A 131 8.21 -10.04 2.61
N ARG A 132 9.30 -10.67 2.17
CA ARG A 132 9.86 -11.82 2.91
C ARG A 132 10.34 -11.41 4.30
N SER A 133 10.95 -10.24 4.43
CA SER A 133 11.39 -9.74 5.74
C SER A 133 10.21 -9.49 6.69
N GLN A 134 9.01 -9.26 6.14
CA GLN A 134 7.79 -9.11 6.95
C GLN A 134 7.16 -10.45 7.33
N GLY A 135 7.69 -11.56 6.83
CA GLY A 135 7.18 -12.90 7.12
C GLY A 135 6.32 -13.50 6.03
N MET A 136 6.22 -12.86 4.87
CA MET A 136 5.46 -13.41 3.75
C MET A 136 6.29 -14.45 2.99
N MET A 137 5.61 -15.47 2.49
CA MET A 137 6.22 -16.53 1.69
C MET A 137 5.23 -16.96 0.61
N ALA A 138 5.69 -17.75 -0.35
CA ALA A 138 4.84 -18.23 -1.43
C ALA A 138 3.61 -18.95 -0.86
N GLY A 139 2.43 -18.52 -1.30
CA GLY A 139 1.17 -19.11 -0.90
C GLY A 139 0.77 -20.27 -1.80
N PRO A 140 -0.43 -20.86 -1.56
CA PRO A 140 -0.89 -22.03 -2.29
C PRO A 140 -1.51 -21.72 -3.66
N PHE A 141 -1.53 -20.45 -4.08
CA PHE A 141 -2.15 -20.01 -5.33
C PHE A 141 -1.09 -19.56 -6.32
N ILE A 142 -1.38 -19.71 -7.61
CA ILE A 142 -0.53 -19.18 -8.67
C ILE A 142 -1.32 -18.21 -9.52
N GLU A 143 -0.63 -17.24 -10.06
CA GLU A 143 -1.20 -16.26 -10.98
C GLU A 143 -1.20 -16.86 -12.38
N LEU A 144 -2.32 -16.69 -13.12
CA LEU A 144 -2.45 -17.10 -14.51
C LEU A 144 -2.82 -15.89 -15.33
N GLU A 145 -2.21 -15.74 -16.49
CA GLU A 145 -2.50 -14.61 -17.36
C GLU A 145 -2.51 -14.99 -18.84
N MET A 146 -3.22 -14.23 -19.61
CA MET A 146 -3.19 -14.30 -21.08
C MET A 146 -3.47 -12.92 -21.66
N SER A 147 -3.00 -12.68 -22.88
CA SER A 147 -3.35 -11.45 -23.58
C SER A 147 -4.78 -11.50 -24.10
N VAL A 148 -5.46 -10.37 -24.09
CA VAL A 148 -6.81 -10.21 -24.62
C VAL A 148 -6.73 -9.26 -25.80
N ASP A 149 -6.97 -9.76 -27.01
CA ASP A 149 -6.88 -8.99 -28.27
C ASP A 149 -8.24 -8.43 -28.68
#